data_3952fa2de80860b385d3fd818b663a89
#
_entry.id   3952fa2de80860b385d3fd818b663a89
#
_cell.length_a   1.000
_cell.length_b   1.000
_cell.length_c   1.000
_cell.angle_alpha   90.00
_cell.angle_beta   90.00
_cell.angle_gamma   90.00
#
_symmetry.space_group_name_H-M   'P 1'
#
loop_
_entity.id
_entity.type
_entity.pdbx_description
1 polymer ?
#
loop_
_entity_poly.entity_id
_entity_poly.type
_entity_poly.pdbx_seq_one_letter_code
_entity_poly.pdbx_strand_id
1 'polypeptide(L)'
;TSFGKVRAMVNDRGEKVKKALPSTPVEVLGLNDVPQAGDILDSTDEKTARSVAEKRIAKKKEEEIKLNSKVSLDDLFQRIQEGEIKELNIVVKADVQGTIEALKASLEKIKNDEVKVVVVHAGVGAITESDVMLASAANALIIGFNVRPDANARKAAETEKVDVRTYRVIYDALNDVEAAIK
;
A
#
# COMPACT_ATOMS: atom_id res chain seq x y z
N THR A 1 -2.11 11.03 7.45
CA THR A 1 -3.10 11.73 8.31
C THR A 1 -4.23 12.23 7.44
N SER A 2 -5.42 11.69 7.63
CA SER A 2 -6.64 12.09 6.91
C SER A 2 -7.44 13.10 7.74
N PHE A 3 -8.17 13.97 7.07
CA PHE A 3 -9.11 14.91 7.67
C PHE A 3 -10.27 15.15 6.70
N GLY A 4 -11.35 15.73 7.17
CA GLY A 4 -12.48 16.07 6.30
C GLY A 4 -13.74 16.36 7.08
N LYS A 5 -14.75 16.87 6.37
CA LYS A 5 -16.08 17.11 6.94
C LYS A 5 -16.92 15.86 6.76
N VAL A 6 -17.38 15.27 7.86
CA VAL A 6 -18.31 14.14 7.81
C VAL A 6 -19.59 14.57 7.07
N ARG A 7 -19.84 13.96 5.93
CA ARG A 7 -21.02 14.23 5.08
C ARG A 7 -22.15 13.27 5.36
N ALA A 8 -21.85 12.04 5.69
CA ALA A 8 -22.80 11.03 6.06
C ALA A 8 -22.12 9.96 6.92
N MET A 9 -22.92 9.29 7.72
CA MET A 9 -22.55 8.07 8.43
C MET A 9 -23.58 7.00 8.10
N VAL A 10 -23.12 5.78 7.90
CA VAL A 10 -23.96 4.61 7.58
C VAL A 10 -23.68 3.53 8.62
N ASN A 11 -24.73 2.94 9.19
CA ASN A 11 -24.60 1.86 10.17
C ASN A 11 -24.35 0.49 9.50
N ASP A 12 -24.22 -0.54 10.31
CA ASP A 12 -24.05 -1.94 9.88
C ASP A 12 -25.19 -2.51 9.03
N ARG A 13 -26.37 -1.85 9.06
CA ARG A 13 -27.56 -2.22 8.25
C ARG A 13 -27.65 -1.45 6.94
N GLY A 14 -26.70 -0.56 6.64
CA GLY A 14 -26.73 0.28 5.45
C GLY A 14 -27.63 1.53 5.58
N GLU A 15 -28.11 1.84 6.78
CA GLU A 15 -29.00 2.99 7.03
C GLU A 15 -28.17 4.23 7.39
N LYS A 16 -28.57 5.38 6.85
CA LYS A 16 -27.95 6.67 7.20
C LYS A 16 -28.33 7.07 8.63
N VAL A 17 -27.32 7.31 9.46
CA VAL A 17 -27.50 7.75 10.85
C VAL A 17 -26.93 9.15 11.06
N LYS A 18 -27.62 9.93 11.88
CA LYS A 18 -27.19 11.30 12.22
C LYS A 18 -26.24 11.33 13.42
N LYS A 19 -26.26 10.30 14.24
CA LYS A 19 -25.46 10.18 15.46
C LYS A 19 -25.02 8.72 15.64
N ALA A 20 -23.76 8.52 15.91
CA ALA A 20 -23.21 7.23 16.34
C ALA A 20 -23.05 7.27 17.86
N LEU A 21 -23.55 6.26 18.54
CA LEU A 21 -23.37 6.06 19.99
C LEU A 21 -22.08 5.25 20.24
N PRO A 22 -21.59 5.25 21.50
CA PRO A 22 -20.46 4.38 21.86
C PRO A 22 -20.72 2.92 21.45
N SER A 23 -19.69 2.24 21.02
CA SER A 23 -19.74 0.84 20.53
C SER A 23 -20.62 0.59 19.29
N THR A 24 -20.98 1.63 18.56
CA THR A 24 -21.74 1.51 17.31
C THR A 24 -20.79 1.59 16.11
N PRO A 25 -20.65 0.52 15.29
CA PRO A 25 -19.86 0.60 14.07
C PRO A 25 -20.57 1.47 13.03
N VAL A 26 -19.83 2.37 12.40
CA VAL A 26 -20.34 3.23 11.32
C VAL A 26 -19.29 3.42 10.25
N GLU A 27 -19.75 3.44 9.01
CA GLU A 27 -18.97 3.91 7.87
C GLU A 27 -19.09 5.44 7.80
N VAL A 28 -17.96 6.13 7.74
CA VAL A 28 -17.88 7.59 7.70
C VAL A 28 -17.52 8.05 6.30
N LEU A 29 -18.34 8.91 5.72
CA LEU A 29 -18.14 9.50 4.40
C LEU A 29 -17.76 10.97 4.51
N GLY A 30 -16.74 11.40 3.75
CA GLY A 30 -16.36 12.82 3.63
C GLY A 30 -14.91 13.12 4.04
N LEU A 31 -14.14 12.14 4.45
CA LEU A 31 -12.71 12.29 4.63
C LEU A 31 -12.00 12.43 3.28
N ASN A 32 -10.88 13.15 3.24
CA ASN A 32 -10.07 13.36 2.04
C ASN A 32 -9.23 12.13 1.66
N ASP A 33 -8.98 11.27 2.63
CA ASP A 33 -8.19 10.06 2.48
C ASP A 33 -8.64 9.01 3.51
N VAL A 34 -8.29 7.74 3.30
CA VAL A 34 -8.65 6.66 4.21
C VAL A 34 -7.65 6.59 5.36
N PRO A 35 -8.10 6.68 6.63
CA PRO A 35 -7.23 6.45 7.78
C PRO A 35 -6.79 4.99 7.86
N GLN A 36 -5.67 4.75 8.51
CA GLN A 36 -5.19 3.38 8.76
C GLN A 36 -5.94 2.73 9.92
N ALA A 37 -5.94 1.41 9.94
CA ALA A 37 -6.53 0.65 11.04
C ALA A 37 -5.85 1.01 12.38
N GLY A 38 -6.65 1.30 13.40
CA GLY A 38 -6.17 1.75 14.70
C GLY A 38 -5.96 3.25 14.84
N ASP A 39 -6.11 4.04 13.77
CA ASP A 39 -6.05 5.50 13.86
C ASP A 39 -7.21 6.05 14.70
N ILE A 40 -6.90 7.03 15.54
CA ILE A 40 -7.89 7.72 16.37
C ILE A 40 -8.56 8.82 15.55
N LEU A 41 -9.91 8.82 15.56
CA LEU A 41 -10.73 9.85 14.94
C LEU A 41 -11.12 10.89 15.98
N ASP A 42 -10.59 12.09 15.84
CA ASP A 42 -10.91 13.24 16.69
C ASP A 42 -11.86 14.21 15.98
N SER A 43 -12.85 14.71 16.70
CA SER A 43 -13.76 15.75 16.21
C SER A 43 -13.26 17.13 16.61
N THR A 44 -13.12 18.03 15.63
CA THR A 44 -12.68 19.42 15.85
C THR A 44 -13.29 20.33 14.78
N ASP A 45 -13.02 21.63 14.86
CA ASP A 45 -13.38 22.57 13.81
C ASP A 45 -12.52 22.40 12.55
N GLU A 46 -13.04 22.76 11.39
CA GLU A 46 -12.40 22.54 10.09
C GLU A 46 -11.03 23.21 9.97
N LYS A 47 -10.90 24.43 10.51
CA LYS A 47 -9.63 25.19 10.46
C LYS A 47 -8.54 24.52 11.27
N THR A 48 -8.86 24.05 12.47
CA THR A 48 -7.94 23.33 13.35
C THR A 48 -7.59 21.97 12.76
N ALA A 49 -8.57 21.22 12.25
CA ALA A 49 -8.34 19.94 11.59
C ALA A 49 -7.34 20.04 10.45
N ARG A 50 -7.53 21.03 9.57
CA ARG A 50 -6.62 21.30 8.45
C ARG A 50 -5.20 21.65 8.90
N SER A 51 -5.08 22.59 9.84
CA SER A 51 -3.78 23.03 10.36
C SER A 51 -2.99 21.87 11.02
N VAL A 52 -3.66 21.04 11.81
CA VAL A 52 -3.04 19.87 12.46
C VAL A 52 -2.63 18.82 11.42
N ALA A 53 -3.49 18.56 10.44
CA ALA A 53 -3.17 17.60 9.37
C ALA A 53 -1.96 18.05 8.54
N GLU A 54 -1.92 19.32 8.13
CA GLU A 54 -0.80 19.88 7.36
C GLU A 54 0.53 19.77 8.14
N LYS A 55 0.53 20.08 9.45
CA LYS A 55 1.71 19.93 10.31
C LYS A 55 2.18 18.48 10.45
N ARG A 56 1.24 17.54 10.62
CA ARG A 56 1.57 16.09 10.72
C ARG A 56 2.12 15.55 9.42
N ILE A 57 1.55 15.93 8.27
CA ILE A 57 2.02 15.54 6.94
C ILE A 57 3.42 16.08 6.69
N ALA A 58 3.67 17.38 7.01
CA ALA A 58 4.98 17.98 6.85
C ALA A 58 6.04 17.29 7.72
N LYS A 59 5.71 16.98 8.98
CA LYS A 59 6.61 16.26 9.89
C LYS A 59 6.94 14.86 9.38
N LYS A 60 5.93 14.10 8.93
CA LYS A 60 6.12 12.76 8.37
C LYS A 60 7.03 12.79 7.15
N LYS A 61 6.81 13.75 6.24
CA LYS A 61 7.66 13.94 5.06
C LYS A 61 9.10 14.28 5.42
N GLU A 62 9.31 15.12 6.44
CA GLU A 62 10.65 15.44 6.94
C GLU A 62 11.35 14.21 7.55
N GLU A 63 10.62 13.39 8.31
CA GLU A 63 11.12 12.13 8.87
C GLU A 63 11.49 11.12 7.76
N GLU A 64 10.67 10.99 6.74
CA GLU A 64 10.93 10.12 5.57
C GLU A 64 12.17 10.58 4.79
N ILE A 65 12.33 11.90 4.58
CA ILE A 65 13.53 12.47 3.93
C ILE A 65 14.78 12.17 4.77
N LYS A 66 14.70 12.32 6.10
CA LYS A 66 15.82 12.02 7.01
C LYS A 66 16.19 10.54 7.03
N LEU A 67 15.22 9.65 6.92
CA LEU A 67 15.47 8.20 6.82
C LEU A 67 16.14 7.84 5.49
N ASN A 68 15.65 8.39 4.39
CA ASN A 68 16.21 8.13 3.06
C ASN A 68 17.58 8.79 2.84
N SER A 69 17.90 9.88 3.58
CA SER A 69 19.21 10.53 3.47
C SER A 69 20.33 9.84 4.27
N LYS A 70 19.99 8.85 5.10
CA LYS A 70 20.94 8.10 5.94
C LYS A 70 21.44 6.80 5.31
N VAL A 71 21.24 6.57 4.01
CA VAL A 71 21.96 5.49 3.33
C VAL A 71 23.42 5.92 3.24
N SER A 72 24.19 5.56 4.24
CA SER A 72 25.63 5.79 4.30
C SER A 72 26.34 4.90 3.27
N LEU A 73 27.47 5.39 2.76
CA LEU A 73 28.39 4.56 1.96
C LEU A 73 28.78 3.28 2.71
N ASP A 74 28.82 3.33 4.05
CA ASP A 74 29.11 2.16 4.88
C ASP A 74 28.01 1.11 4.81
N ASP A 75 26.72 1.52 4.74
CA ASP A 75 25.58 0.60 4.53
C ASP A 75 25.62 -0.04 3.15
N LEU A 76 26.08 0.69 2.13
CA LEU A 76 26.29 0.16 0.79
C LEU A 76 27.44 -0.86 0.77
N PHE A 77 28.56 -0.57 1.45
CA PHE A 77 29.66 -1.52 1.57
C PHE A 77 29.28 -2.78 2.35
N GLN A 78 28.48 -2.65 3.39
CA GLN A 78 27.98 -3.78 4.17
C GLN A 78 27.05 -4.67 3.35
N ARG A 79 26.15 -4.09 2.54
CA ARG A 79 25.28 -4.81 1.59
C ARG A 79 26.08 -5.53 0.50
N ILE A 80 27.19 -4.96 0.03
CA ILE A 80 28.09 -5.58 -0.95
C ILE A 80 28.89 -6.71 -0.31
N GLN A 81 29.24 -6.63 0.97
CA GLN A 81 29.96 -7.68 1.70
C GLN A 81 29.08 -8.86 2.12
N GLU A 82 27.78 -8.65 2.34
CA GLU A 82 26.83 -9.70 2.73
C GLU A 82 26.43 -10.63 1.57
N GLY A 83 26.99 -10.43 0.37
CA GLY A 83 26.68 -11.22 -0.83
C GLY A 83 25.32 -10.81 -1.42
N GLU A 84 25.16 -10.88 -2.73
CA GLU A 84 23.92 -10.52 -3.44
C GLU A 84 22.75 -11.42 -2.97
N ILE A 85 22.09 -11.01 -1.89
CA ILE A 85 20.73 -11.52 -1.64
C ILE A 85 19.90 -11.03 -2.80
N LYS A 86 19.43 -11.95 -3.62
CA LYS A 86 18.54 -11.63 -4.73
C LYS A 86 17.26 -11.03 -4.16
N GLU A 87 16.87 -9.86 -4.63
CA GLU A 87 15.61 -9.22 -4.24
C GLU A 87 14.52 -9.51 -5.27
N LEU A 88 13.39 -10.03 -4.81
CA LEU A 88 12.18 -10.12 -5.59
C LEU A 88 11.31 -8.90 -5.29
N ASN A 89 11.34 -7.93 -6.19
CA ASN A 89 10.58 -6.70 -6.08
C ASN A 89 9.12 -6.92 -6.51
N ILE A 90 8.17 -6.43 -5.71
CA ILE A 90 6.73 -6.59 -5.97
C ILE A 90 6.02 -5.24 -5.85
N VAL A 91 5.16 -4.94 -6.82
CA VAL A 91 4.16 -3.87 -6.74
C VAL A 91 2.82 -4.51 -6.41
N VAL A 92 2.15 -4.07 -5.33
CA VAL A 92 0.88 -4.61 -4.88
C VAL A 92 -0.26 -3.64 -5.17
N LYS A 93 -1.31 -4.12 -5.83
CA LYS A 93 -2.56 -3.37 -6.03
C LYS A 93 -3.73 -4.18 -5.51
N ALA A 94 -4.64 -3.55 -4.77
CA ALA A 94 -5.82 -4.22 -4.24
C ALA A 94 -7.05 -3.31 -4.28
N ASP A 95 -8.21 -3.89 -4.03
CA ASP A 95 -9.50 -3.17 -4.01
C ASP A 95 -9.67 -2.30 -2.76
N VAL A 96 -9.09 -2.71 -1.63
CA VAL A 96 -9.19 -1.99 -0.35
C VAL A 96 -7.86 -1.97 0.41
N GLN A 97 -7.70 -0.97 1.28
CA GLN A 97 -6.47 -0.75 2.05
C GLN A 97 -6.13 -1.92 2.99
N GLY A 98 -7.13 -2.50 3.67
CA GLY A 98 -6.91 -3.63 4.57
C GLY A 98 -6.32 -4.86 3.87
N THR A 99 -6.69 -5.10 2.61
CA THR A 99 -6.12 -6.18 1.79
C THR A 99 -4.65 -5.92 1.47
N ILE A 100 -4.28 -4.67 1.18
CA ILE A 100 -2.88 -4.29 0.95
C ILE A 100 -2.03 -4.59 2.17
N GLU A 101 -2.50 -4.17 3.35
CA GLU A 101 -1.79 -4.40 4.61
C GLU A 101 -1.61 -5.89 4.91
N ALA A 102 -2.66 -6.69 4.69
CA ALA A 102 -2.60 -8.14 4.87
C ALA A 102 -1.63 -8.82 3.89
N LEU A 103 -1.66 -8.44 2.60
CA LEU A 103 -0.74 -8.96 1.59
C LEU A 103 0.70 -8.58 1.90
N LYS A 104 0.96 -7.32 2.19
CA LYS A 104 2.29 -6.82 2.54
C LYS A 104 2.85 -7.57 3.75
N ALA A 105 2.09 -7.65 4.85
CA ALA A 105 2.50 -8.36 6.05
C ALA A 105 2.75 -9.86 5.81
N SER A 106 2.02 -10.47 4.88
CA SER A 106 2.19 -11.88 4.55
C SER A 106 3.39 -12.12 3.62
N LEU A 107 3.58 -11.25 2.62
CA LEU A 107 4.73 -11.31 1.71
C LEU A 107 6.07 -11.07 2.45
N GLU A 108 6.10 -10.11 3.38
CA GLU A 108 7.29 -9.82 4.20
C GLU A 108 7.65 -10.94 5.19
N LYS A 109 6.70 -11.84 5.50
CA LYS A 109 6.94 -13.03 6.33
C LYS A 109 7.56 -14.20 5.56
N ILE A 110 7.49 -14.18 4.24
CA ILE A 110 8.13 -15.20 3.42
C ILE A 110 9.64 -15.05 3.58
N LYS A 111 10.25 -16.02 4.26
CA LYS A 111 11.69 -16.06 4.48
C LYS A 111 12.30 -17.10 3.55
N ASN A 112 13.29 -16.68 2.79
CA ASN A 112 14.19 -17.54 2.05
C ASN A 112 15.63 -17.02 2.28
N ASP A 113 16.58 -17.92 2.44
CA ASP A 113 17.99 -17.56 2.71
C ASP A 113 18.67 -16.93 1.49
N GLU A 114 18.14 -17.16 0.29
CA GLU A 114 18.73 -16.71 -0.98
C GLU A 114 17.99 -15.51 -1.60
N VAL A 115 16.67 -15.33 -1.29
CA VAL A 115 15.83 -14.33 -1.93
C VAL A 115 15.01 -13.56 -0.90
N LYS A 116 15.09 -12.24 -0.93
CA LYS A 116 14.30 -11.35 -0.11
C LYS A 116 13.13 -10.78 -0.91
N VAL A 117 11.90 -10.94 -0.40
CA VAL A 117 10.71 -10.31 -1.00
C VAL A 117 10.62 -8.86 -0.52
N VAL A 118 10.53 -7.92 -1.46
CA VAL A 118 10.45 -6.48 -1.19
C VAL A 118 9.21 -5.88 -1.86
N VAL A 119 8.31 -5.32 -1.08
CA VAL A 119 7.16 -4.57 -1.62
C VAL A 119 7.59 -3.13 -1.88
N VAL A 120 7.91 -2.81 -3.15
CA VAL A 120 8.40 -1.48 -3.57
C VAL A 120 7.30 -0.44 -3.63
N HIS A 121 6.07 -0.86 -3.93
CA HIS A 121 4.90 0.03 -3.94
C HIS A 121 3.63 -0.76 -3.63
N ALA A 122 2.70 -0.10 -2.96
CA ALA A 122 1.38 -0.65 -2.69
C ALA A 122 0.31 0.44 -2.80
N GLY A 123 -0.81 0.14 -3.46
CA GLY A 123 -1.85 1.14 -3.69
C GLY A 123 -3.22 0.53 -3.96
N VAL A 124 -4.28 1.26 -3.58
CA VAL A 124 -5.68 0.88 -3.81
C VAL A 124 -6.11 1.26 -5.22
N GLY A 125 -6.94 0.42 -5.84
CA GLY A 125 -7.55 0.63 -7.14
C GLY A 125 -6.99 -0.25 -8.25
N ALA A 126 -7.45 -0.03 -9.48
CA ALA A 126 -7.00 -0.78 -10.65
C ALA A 126 -5.49 -0.60 -10.90
N ILE A 127 -4.89 -1.56 -11.56
CA ILE A 127 -3.51 -1.45 -12.04
C ILE A 127 -3.49 -0.49 -13.21
N THR A 128 -2.67 0.56 -13.12
CA THR A 128 -2.54 1.64 -14.10
C THR A 128 -1.23 1.52 -14.88
N GLU A 129 -1.13 2.26 -15.99
CA GLU A 129 0.11 2.39 -16.76
C GLU A 129 1.29 2.87 -15.90
N SER A 130 1.04 3.82 -14.97
CA SER A 130 2.08 4.31 -14.05
C SER A 130 2.61 3.21 -13.13
N ASP A 131 1.75 2.29 -12.67
CA ASP A 131 2.17 1.14 -11.86
C ASP A 131 3.07 0.19 -12.67
N VAL A 132 2.76 -0.01 -13.96
CA VAL A 132 3.57 -0.82 -14.88
C VAL A 132 4.93 -0.18 -15.13
N MET A 133 4.97 1.13 -15.39
CA MET A 133 6.23 1.86 -15.57
C MET A 133 7.12 1.81 -14.32
N LEU A 134 6.51 1.94 -13.14
CA LEU A 134 7.23 1.78 -11.88
C LEU A 134 7.79 0.37 -11.71
N ALA A 135 6.98 -0.66 -12.02
CA ALA A 135 7.41 -2.05 -11.94
C ALA A 135 8.55 -2.36 -12.92
N SER A 136 8.47 -1.83 -14.16
CA SER A 136 9.55 -1.94 -15.15
C SER A 136 10.85 -1.31 -14.63
N ALA A 137 10.79 -0.08 -14.11
CA ALA A 137 11.94 0.62 -13.57
C ALA A 137 12.58 -0.07 -12.34
N ALA A 138 11.76 -0.73 -11.52
CA ALA A 138 12.19 -1.44 -10.31
C ALA A 138 12.51 -2.92 -10.56
N ASN A 139 12.40 -3.42 -11.80
CA ASN A 139 12.45 -4.84 -12.13
C ASN A 139 11.54 -5.68 -11.22
N ALA A 140 10.29 -5.23 -11.08
CA ALA A 140 9.31 -5.79 -10.19
C ALA A 140 8.18 -6.50 -10.94
N LEU A 141 7.58 -7.49 -10.31
CA LEU A 141 6.30 -8.04 -10.77
C LEU A 141 5.12 -7.30 -10.12
N ILE A 142 3.96 -7.33 -10.76
CA ILE A 142 2.74 -6.71 -10.22
C ILE A 142 1.77 -7.80 -9.73
N ILE A 143 1.35 -7.67 -8.47
CA ILE A 143 0.30 -8.49 -7.88
C ILE A 143 -0.96 -7.63 -7.72
N GLY A 144 -2.01 -7.99 -8.48
CA GLY A 144 -3.34 -7.43 -8.33
C GLY A 144 -4.24 -8.34 -7.51
N PHE A 145 -4.77 -7.85 -6.39
CA PHE A 145 -5.72 -8.61 -5.60
C PHE A 145 -7.12 -8.04 -5.76
N ASN A 146 -8.01 -8.84 -6.31
CA ASN A 146 -9.40 -8.46 -6.62
C ASN A 146 -9.53 -7.22 -7.54
N VAL A 147 -8.46 -6.85 -8.23
CA VAL A 147 -8.39 -5.76 -9.20
C VAL A 147 -7.83 -6.27 -10.53
N ARG A 148 -8.03 -5.49 -11.59
CA ARG A 148 -7.55 -5.82 -12.94
C ARG A 148 -6.77 -4.64 -13.52
N PRO A 149 -5.82 -4.91 -14.44
CA PRO A 149 -5.19 -3.85 -15.21
C PRO A 149 -6.20 -3.17 -16.14
N ASP A 150 -6.11 -1.87 -16.27
CA ASP A 150 -6.84 -1.13 -17.28
C ASP A 150 -6.28 -1.41 -18.70
N ALA A 151 -6.92 -0.86 -19.74
CA ALA A 151 -6.53 -1.14 -21.12
C ALA A 151 -5.12 -0.62 -21.47
N ASN A 152 -4.72 0.51 -20.87
CA ASN A 152 -3.40 1.09 -21.08
C ASN A 152 -2.33 0.32 -20.33
N ALA A 153 -2.62 -0.08 -19.07
CA ALA A 153 -1.73 -0.91 -18.28
C ALA A 153 -1.43 -2.27 -18.94
N ARG A 154 -2.43 -2.90 -19.59
CA ARG A 154 -2.20 -4.16 -20.34
C ARG A 154 -1.20 -3.97 -21.48
N LYS A 155 -1.41 -2.93 -22.31
CA LYS A 155 -0.52 -2.63 -23.41
C LYS A 155 0.89 -2.29 -22.94
N ALA A 156 0.98 -1.49 -21.87
CA ALA A 156 2.27 -1.15 -21.26
C ALA A 156 2.98 -2.39 -20.70
N ALA A 157 2.25 -3.30 -20.01
CA ALA A 157 2.83 -4.53 -19.46
C ALA A 157 3.37 -5.47 -20.56
N GLU A 158 2.67 -5.58 -21.70
CA GLU A 158 3.15 -6.35 -22.86
C GLU A 158 4.41 -5.69 -23.48
N THR A 159 4.44 -4.37 -23.62
CA THR A 159 5.56 -3.63 -24.18
C THR A 159 6.80 -3.70 -23.28
N GLU A 160 6.62 -3.43 -22.00
CA GLU A 160 7.69 -3.40 -20.99
C GLU A 160 8.05 -4.79 -20.46
N LYS A 161 7.32 -5.85 -20.87
CA LYS A 161 7.49 -7.23 -20.42
C LYS A 161 7.38 -7.38 -18.90
N VAL A 162 6.48 -6.62 -18.28
CA VAL A 162 6.20 -6.70 -16.84
C VAL A 162 5.20 -7.81 -16.59
N ASP A 163 5.53 -8.73 -15.69
CA ASP A 163 4.61 -9.81 -15.26
C ASP A 163 3.52 -9.23 -14.35
N VAL A 164 2.26 -9.37 -14.77
CA VAL A 164 1.09 -8.89 -14.04
C VAL A 164 0.22 -10.08 -13.69
N ARG A 165 0.13 -10.42 -12.41
CA ARG A 165 -0.68 -11.51 -11.89
C ARG A 165 -1.83 -11.01 -11.06
N THR A 166 -3.00 -11.63 -11.24
CA THR A 166 -4.21 -11.22 -10.52
C THR A 166 -4.78 -12.38 -9.72
N TYR A 167 -5.11 -12.13 -8.45
CA TYR A 167 -5.59 -13.13 -7.51
C TYR A 167 -6.89 -12.67 -6.84
N ARG A 168 -7.65 -13.66 -6.34
CA ARG A 168 -8.84 -13.46 -5.50
C ARG A 168 -8.72 -14.14 -4.14
N VAL A 169 -7.75 -15.03 -4.01
CA VAL A 169 -7.45 -15.75 -2.77
C VAL A 169 -6.02 -15.42 -2.37
N ILE A 170 -5.81 -14.99 -1.14
CA ILE A 170 -4.50 -14.52 -0.66
C ILE A 170 -3.45 -15.66 -0.69
N TYR A 171 -3.87 -16.86 -0.37
CA TYR A 171 -2.97 -18.02 -0.34
C TYR A 171 -2.44 -18.39 -1.72
N ASP A 172 -3.22 -18.19 -2.79
CA ASP A 172 -2.75 -18.44 -4.16
C ASP A 172 -1.62 -17.49 -4.53
N ALA A 173 -1.76 -16.20 -4.16
CA ALA A 173 -0.70 -15.21 -4.37
C ALA A 173 0.58 -15.55 -3.59
N LEU A 174 0.46 -15.98 -2.33
CA LEU A 174 1.60 -16.34 -1.50
C LEU A 174 2.30 -17.59 -2.02
N ASN A 175 1.54 -18.62 -2.37
CA ASN A 175 2.09 -19.88 -2.91
C ASN A 175 2.84 -19.66 -4.23
N ASP A 176 2.32 -18.80 -5.12
CA ASP A 176 2.99 -18.48 -6.38
C ASP A 176 4.30 -17.71 -6.15
N VAL A 177 4.32 -16.77 -5.19
CA VAL A 177 5.54 -16.07 -4.81
C VAL A 177 6.55 -17.02 -4.16
N GLU A 178 6.11 -17.90 -3.26
CA GLU A 178 6.98 -18.92 -2.67
C GLU A 178 7.54 -19.90 -3.71
N ALA A 179 6.73 -20.25 -4.72
CA ALA A 179 7.21 -21.11 -5.82
C ALA A 179 8.23 -20.40 -6.72
N ALA A 180 8.10 -19.06 -6.88
CA ALA A 180 9.02 -18.26 -7.69
C ALA A 180 10.41 -18.06 -7.03
N ILE A 181 10.51 -18.20 -5.71
CA ILE A 181 11.76 -18.01 -4.94
C ILE A 181 12.45 -19.33 -4.56
N LYS A 182 11.84 -20.48 -4.89
CA LYS A 182 12.44 -21.82 -4.76
C LYS A 182 13.23 -22.16 -6.01
#